data_d458852ab565fc1b4c13060a7af9b9a8
#
_entry.id   d458852ab565fc1b4c13060a7af9b9a8
#
_cell.length_a   1.000
_cell.length_b   1.000
_cell.length_c   1.000
_cell.angle_alpha   90.00
_cell.angle_beta   90.00
_cell.angle_gamma   90.00
#
_symmetry.space_group_name_H-M   'P 1'
#
loop_
_entity.id
_entity.type
_entity.pdbx_description
1 polymer ?
#
loop_
_entity_poly.entity_id
_entity_poly.type
_entity_poly.pdbx_seq_one_letter_code
_entity_poly.pdbx_strand_id
1 'polypeptide(L)'
;MAEEVGQEVLAQVDLLIRQGSDCAFTLLYSEEDEAGTIVQDFTGWSARSQVRKKVGGEIWHEMTVGDGLTLTHDAGVLTVAGLIPHAATEDPAWNSRRLGVWDVELVRADGWVIPLAAGAVKVDPDVTREVL
;
A
#
# COMPACT_ATOMS: atom_id res chain seq x y z
N MET A 1 27.97 15.74 -4.25
CA MET A 1 26.59 15.26 -4.17
C MET A 1 26.22 15.05 -2.71
N ALA A 2 25.11 15.60 -2.29
CA ALA A 2 24.65 15.43 -0.91
C ALA A 2 24.00 14.05 -0.77
N GLU A 3 24.31 13.37 0.31
CA GLU A 3 23.62 12.14 0.68
C GLU A 3 22.39 12.48 1.52
N GLU A 4 21.32 11.80 1.27
CA GLU A 4 20.13 11.90 2.13
C GLU A 4 20.33 11.05 3.38
N VAL A 5 19.88 11.58 4.50
CA VAL A 5 19.94 10.92 5.79
C VAL A 5 18.53 10.69 6.28
N GLY A 6 18.28 9.55 6.87
CA GLY A 6 16.98 9.16 7.36
C GLY A 6 16.54 7.84 6.75
N GLN A 7 15.24 7.66 6.60
CA GLN A 7 14.73 6.41 6.02
C GLN A 7 14.78 6.43 4.51
N GLU A 8 15.48 5.45 3.96
CA GLU A 8 15.69 5.33 2.52
C GLU A 8 14.82 4.24 1.87
N VAL A 9 13.97 3.59 2.65
CA VAL A 9 13.24 2.38 2.22
C VAL A 9 11.89 2.75 1.62
N LEU A 10 11.90 3.60 0.60
CA LEU A 10 10.64 3.99 -0.05
C LEU A 10 10.70 3.64 -1.53
N ALA A 11 9.95 2.63 -1.92
CA ALA A 11 9.79 2.30 -3.33
C ALA A 11 8.75 3.23 -3.97
N GLN A 12 9.09 3.73 -5.16
CA GLN A 12 8.13 4.48 -5.98
C GLN A 12 7.26 3.47 -6.73
N VAL A 13 5.99 3.38 -6.37
CA VAL A 13 5.04 2.45 -6.97
C VAL A 13 3.76 3.18 -7.28
N ASP A 14 3.40 3.23 -8.53
CA ASP A 14 2.13 3.81 -8.96
C ASP A 14 1.05 2.74 -8.94
N LEU A 15 -0.16 3.13 -8.57
CA LEU A 15 -1.29 2.23 -8.42
C LEU A 15 -2.35 2.56 -9.45
N LEU A 16 -2.77 1.55 -10.21
CA LEU A 16 -3.90 1.67 -11.12
C LEU A 16 -5.11 0.98 -10.50
N ILE A 17 -6.14 1.76 -10.24
CA ILE A 17 -7.42 1.24 -9.74
C ILE A 17 -8.42 1.31 -10.88
N ARG A 18 -8.97 0.16 -11.26
CA ARG A 18 -10.09 0.11 -12.19
C ARG A 18 -11.37 0.02 -11.37
N GLN A 19 -12.19 1.05 -11.44
CA GLN A 19 -13.44 1.12 -10.69
C GLN A 19 -14.29 -0.11 -11.02
N GLY A 20 -14.81 -0.78 -9.99
CA GLY A 20 -15.63 -1.98 -10.15
C GLY A 20 -14.84 -3.27 -10.35
N SER A 21 -13.51 -3.23 -10.32
CA SER A 21 -12.64 -4.40 -10.40
C SER A 21 -11.83 -4.54 -9.12
N ASP A 22 -11.45 -5.76 -8.79
CA ASP A 22 -10.56 -6.00 -7.66
C ASP A 22 -9.15 -5.51 -7.99
N CYS A 23 -8.56 -4.76 -7.07
CA CYS A 23 -7.21 -4.24 -7.21
C CYS A 23 -6.33 -4.89 -6.14
N ALA A 24 -5.39 -5.72 -6.55
CA ALA A 24 -4.49 -6.42 -5.64
C ALA A 24 -3.05 -5.98 -5.88
N PHE A 25 -2.28 -5.92 -4.81
CA PHE A 25 -0.85 -5.65 -4.91
C PHE A 25 -0.06 -6.48 -3.90
N THR A 26 1.23 -6.64 -4.18
CA THR A 26 2.15 -7.35 -3.30
C THR A 26 3.46 -6.57 -3.22
N LEU A 27 3.91 -6.31 -1.99
CA LEU A 27 5.16 -5.62 -1.72
C LEU A 27 6.02 -6.50 -0.82
N LEU A 28 7.33 -6.45 -1.03
CA LEU A 28 8.29 -7.23 -0.26
C LEU A 28 9.20 -6.31 0.53
N TYR A 29 9.53 -6.70 1.75
CA TYR A 29 10.48 -6.01 2.60
C TYR A 29 11.48 -6.99 3.19
N SER A 30 12.75 -6.65 3.11
CA SER A 30 13.82 -7.38 3.79
C SER A 30 14.93 -6.42 4.13
N GLU A 31 15.76 -6.81 5.10
CA GLU A 31 16.97 -6.09 5.46
C GLU A 31 18.15 -6.95 5.10
N GLU A 32 19.23 -6.32 4.65
CA GLU A 32 20.45 -7.02 4.25
C GLU A 32 21.67 -6.42 4.96
N ASP A 33 22.64 -7.27 5.22
CA ASP A 33 23.98 -6.86 5.65
C ASP A 33 25.01 -7.45 4.68
N GLU A 34 26.30 -7.37 5.01
CA GLU A 34 27.37 -7.90 4.17
C GLU A 34 27.28 -9.41 3.93
N ALA A 35 26.63 -10.13 4.83
CA ALA A 35 26.45 -11.57 4.74
C ALA A 35 25.19 -12.00 3.97
N GLY A 36 24.33 -11.05 3.57
CA GLY A 36 23.09 -11.32 2.85
C GLY A 36 21.85 -10.87 3.61
N THR A 37 20.72 -11.51 3.34
CA THR A 37 19.45 -11.19 3.97
C THR A 37 19.50 -11.51 5.46
N ILE A 38 19.12 -10.51 6.28
CA ILE A 38 18.99 -10.70 7.71
C ILE A 38 17.68 -11.45 7.97
N VAL A 39 17.79 -12.58 8.70
CA VAL A 39 16.59 -13.29 9.15
C VAL A 39 16.02 -12.54 10.36
N GLN A 40 14.98 -11.77 10.13
CA GLN A 40 14.39 -10.92 11.13
C GLN A 40 13.09 -11.50 11.66
N ASP A 41 12.82 -11.27 12.94
CA ASP A 41 11.54 -11.62 13.54
C ASP A 41 10.54 -10.49 13.29
N PHE A 42 9.50 -10.82 12.52
CA PHE A 42 8.43 -9.88 12.19
C PHE A 42 7.21 -9.99 13.12
N THR A 43 7.33 -10.72 14.22
CA THR A 43 6.24 -10.84 15.18
C THR A 43 5.86 -9.46 15.73
N GLY A 44 4.57 -9.16 15.71
CA GLY A 44 4.06 -7.87 16.21
C GLY A 44 4.16 -6.72 15.21
N TRP A 45 4.68 -6.96 14.02
CA TRP A 45 4.68 -5.95 12.96
C TRP A 45 3.27 -5.77 12.38
N SER A 46 3.01 -4.57 11.92
CA SER A 46 1.76 -4.22 11.27
C SER A 46 2.04 -3.39 10.02
N ALA A 47 1.00 -3.08 9.28
CA ALA A 47 1.08 -2.23 8.11
C ALA A 47 -0.19 -1.43 7.96
N ARG A 48 -0.08 -0.30 7.28
CA ARG A 48 -1.23 0.54 6.97
C ARG A 48 -1.03 1.21 5.63
N SER A 49 -2.12 1.51 4.96
CA SER A 49 -2.10 2.15 3.64
C SER A 49 -3.31 3.06 3.50
N GLN A 50 -3.11 4.18 2.84
CA GLN A 50 -4.20 5.09 2.50
C GLN A 50 -4.07 5.52 1.06
N VAL A 51 -5.21 5.59 0.38
CA VAL A 51 -5.37 6.21 -0.92
C VAL A 51 -6.08 7.53 -0.69
N ARG A 52 -5.49 8.62 -1.12
CA ARG A 52 -6.01 9.97 -0.90
C ARG A 52 -6.07 10.76 -2.19
N LYS A 53 -6.90 11.79 -2.20
CA LYS A 53 -6.95 12.75 -3.29
C LYS A 53 -5.61 13.45 -3.49
N LYS A 54 -4.97 13.82 -2.38
CA LYS A 54 -3.65 14.46 -2.32
C LYS A 54 -3.08 14.28 -0.92
N VAL A 55 -1.81 14.60 -0.74
CA VAL A 55 -1.18 14.57 0.58
C VAL A 55 -1.95 15.48 1.54
N GLY A 56 -2.39 14.93 2.67
CA GLY A 56 -3.20 15.65 3.65
C GLY A 56 -4.65 15.88 3.23
N GLY A 57 -5.07 15.36 2.08
CA GLY A 57 -6.41 15.54 1.55
C GLY A 57 -7.39 14.44 1.93
N GLU A 58 -8.51 14.40 1.23
CA GLU A 58 -9.57 13.43 1.44
C GLU A 58 -9.05 11.99 1.31
N ILE A 59 -9.40 11.15 2.26
CA ILE A 59 -9.12 9.71 2.20
C ILE A 59 -10.15 9.05 1.32
N TRP A 60 -9.68 8.38 0.26
CA TRP A 60 -10.56 7.62 -0.63
C TRP A 60 -10.72 6.17 -0.17
N HIS A 61 -9.65 5.60 0.39
CA HIS A 61 -9.66 4.23 0.86
C HIS A 61 -8.54 4.03 1.89
N GLU A 62 -8.80 3.23 2.89
CA GLU A 62 -7.85 2.92 3.93
C GLU A 62 -7.76 1.41 4.11
N MET A 63 -6.55 0.91 4.32
CA MET A 63 -6.29 -0.50 4.56
C MET A 63 -5.43 -0.67 5.80
N THR A 64 -5.77 -1.68 6.58
CA THR A 64 -4.99 -2.11 7.74
C THR A 64 -4.88 -3.63 7.71
N VAL A 65 -4.01 -4.20 8.54
CA VAL A 65 -3.88 -5.66 8.64
C VAL A 65 -5.19 -6.25 9.16
N GLY A 66 -5.74 -7.21 8.43
CA GLY A 66 -7.05 -7.78 8.69
C GLY A 66 -8.19 -7.05 7.98
N ASP A 67 -7.91 -5.90 7.38
CA ASP A 67 -8.88 -5.12 6.61
C ASP A 67 -8.19 -4.55 5.37
N GLY A 68 -7.99 -5.42 4.39
CA GLY A 68 -7.35 -5.09 3.12
C GLY A 68 -5.88 -5.46 3.03
N LEU A 69 -5.16 -5.57 4.14
CA LEU A 69 -3.75 -5.95 4.15
C LEU A 69 -3.55 -7.28 4.87
N THR A 70 -2.62 -8.07 4.35
CA THR A 70 -2.18 -9.32 4.96
C THR A 70 -0.66 -9.35 5.00
N LEU A 71 -0.09 -9.71 6.16
CA LEU A 71 1.35 -9.86 6.33
C LEU A 71 1.69 -11.35 6.44
N THR A 72 2.68 -11.78 5.67
CA THR A 72 3.29 -13.09 5.78
C THR A 72 4.81 -12.93 5.69
N HIS A 73 5.56 -13.88 6.25
CA HIS A 73 7.02 -13.80 6.15
C HIS A 73 7.63 -15.18 6.02
N ASP A 74 8.78 -15.22 5.35
CA ASP A 74 9.58 -16.42 5.18
C ASP A 74 11.03 -16.03 4.92
N ALA A 75 11.94 -16.69 5.60
CA ALA A 75 13.40 -16.52 5.40
C ALA A 75 13.87 -15.05 5.44
N GLY A 76 13.30 -14.26 6.33
CA GLY A 76 13.67 -12.86 6.49
C GLY A 76 12.99 -11.91 5.51
N VAL A 77 12.08 -12.39 4.66
CA VAL A 77 11.33 -11.57 3.73
C VAL A 77 9.89 -11.44 4.23
N LEU A 78 9.46 -10.20 4.44
CA LEU A 78 8.09 -9.87 4.79
C LEU A 78 7.32 -9.56 3.52
N THR A 79 6.19 -10.20 3.33
CA THR A 79 5.28 -9.93 2.21
C THR A 79 4.07 -9.17 2.70
N VAL A 80 3.81 -8.02 2.09
CA VAL A 80 2.61 -7.22 2.33
C VAL A 80 1.71 -7.39 1.13
N ALA A 81 0.61 -8.09 1.30
CA ALA A 81 -0.39 -8.26 0.25
C ALA A 81 -1.59 -7.37 0.55
N GLY A 82 -2.03 -6.63 -0.45
CA GLY A 82 -3.16 -5.73 -0.33
C GLY A 82 -4.25 -6.03 -1.34
N LEU A 83 -5.48 -5.76 -0.95
CA LEU A 83 -6.64 -5.90 -1.82
C LEU A 83 -7.60 -4.74 -1.58
N ILE A 84 -7.93 -4.04 -2.65
CA ILE A 84 -9.07 -3.13 -2.69
C ILE A 84 -10.17 -3.87 -3.45
N PRO A 85 -11.20 -4.36 -2.76
CA PRO A 85 -12.23 -5.16 -3.41
C PRO A 85 -13.08 -4.31 -4.36
N HIS A 86 -13.61 -4.92 -5.41
CA HIS A 86 -14.43 -4.22 -6.39
C HIS A 86 -15.62 -3.48 -5.76
N ALA A 87 -16.20 -4.05 -4.71
CA ALA A 87 -17.33 -3.42 -4.03
C ALA A 87 -16.98 -2.04 -3.45
N ALA A 88 -15.72 -1.83 -3.02
CA ALA A 88 -15.30 -0.55 -2.46
C ALA A 88 -15.33 0.57 -3.49
N THR A 89 -14.96 0.29 -4.75
CA THR A 89 -14.90 1.31 -5.80
C THR A 89 -16.18 1.44 -6.60
N GLU A 90 -17.14 0.55 -6.39
CA GLU A 90 -18.48 0.67 -6.96
C GLU A 90 -19.29 1.79 -6.34
N ASP A 91 -18.90 2.26 -5.16
CA ASP A 91 -19.55 3.39 -4.49
C ASP A 91 -19.53 4.61 -5.42
N PRO A 92 -20.67 5.31 -5.56
CA PRO A 92 -20.77 6.48 -6.44
C PRO A 92 -19.75 7.59 -6.16
N ALA A 93 -19.20 7.67 -4.95
CA ALA A 93 -18.16 8.64 -4.63
C ALA A 93 -16.94 8.48 -5.54
N TRP A 94 -16.70 7.29 -6.08
CA TRP A 94 -15.59 7.01 -6.99
C TRP A 94 -15.80 7.52 -8.41
N ASN A 95 -17.03 7.91 -8.76
CA ASN A 95 -17.34 8.32 -10.13
C ASN A 95 -16.57 9.55 -10.59
N SER A 96 -16.14 10.41 -9.67
CA SER A 96 -15.37 11.63 -9.97
C SER A 96 -13.88 11.51 -9.64
N ARG A 97 -13.46 10.40 -9.06
CA ARG A 97 -12.06 10.19 -8.67
C ARG A 97 -11.26 9.73 -9.88
N ARG A 98 -10.14 10.40 -10.16
CA ARG A 98 -9.29 10.07 -11.31
C ARG A 98 -7.82 9.99 -10.97
N LEU A 99 -7.29 10.99 -10.28
CA LEU A 99 -5.88 11.06 -9.89
C LEU A 99 -5.78 11.30 -8.40
N GLY A 100 -4.92 10.54 -7.76
CA GLY A 100 -4.67 10.64 -6.34
C GLY A 100 -3.26 10.22 -5.99
N VAL A 101 -3.04 9.98 -4.71
CA VAL A 101 -1.78 9.50 -4.16
C VAL A 101 -2.04 8.37 -3.19
N TRP A 102 -1.02 7.55 -2.93
CA TRP A 102 -1.12 6.48 -1.95
C TRP A 102 0.22 6.19 -1.33
N ASP A 103 0.20 5.54 -0.19
CA ASP A 103 1.39 4.99 0.43
C ASP A 103 1.08 3.70 1.17
N VAL A 104 2.15 3.01 1.53
CA VAL A 104 2.12 1.85 2.43
C VAL A 104 3.23 2.04 3.44
N GLU A 105 2.88 1.94 4.71
CA GLU A 105 3.83 2.03 5.81
C GLU A 105 3.83 0.73 6.60
N LEU A 106 5.03 0.28 6.99
CA LEU A 106 5.19 -0.79 7.97
C LEU A 106 5.32 -0.17 9.36
N VAL A 107 4.76 -0.82 10.36
CA VAL A 107 4.90 -0.43 11.76
C VAL A 107 5.51 -1.59 12.51
N ARG A 108 6.72 -1.39 13.04
CA ARG A 108 7.43 -2.41 13.82
C ARG A 108 6.72 -2.65 15.16
N ALA A 109 7.07 -3.75 15.81
CA ALA A 109 6.53 -4.08 17.13
C ALA A 109 6.81 -2.99 18.18
N ASP A 110 7.91 -2.24 18.02
CA ASP A 110 8.28 -1.14 18.91
C ASP A 110 7.64 0.20 18.54
N GLY A 111 6.80 0.22 17.50
CA GLY A 111 6.13 1.43 17.03
C GLY A 111 6.90 2.22 15.97
N TRP A 112 8.10 1.79 15.59
CA TRP A 112 8.88 2.46 14.55
C TRP A 112 8.17 2.31 13.21
N VAL A 113 8.02 3.40 12.47
CA VAL A 113 7.32 3.42 11.18
C VAL A 113 8.34 3.44 10.04
N ILE A 114 8.19 2.51 9.12
CA ILE A 114 9.03 2.39 7.94
C ILE A 114 8.17 2.65 6.70
N PRO A 115 8.46 3.70 5.90
CA PRO A 115 7.77 3.90 4.64
C PRO A 115 8.19 2.81 3.66
N LEU A 116 7.24 2.03 3.16
CA LEU A 116 7.53 0.92 2.26
C LEU A 116 7.38 1.32 0.80
N ALA A 117 6.31 2.00 0.46
CA ALA A 117 6.02 2.42 -0.91
C ALA A 117 5.14 3.65 -0.92
N ALA A 118 5.28 4.45 -1.96
CA ALA A 118 4.39 5.57 -2.24
C ALA A 118 4.37 5.86 -3.74
N GLY A 119 3.32 6.49 -4.21
CA GLY A 119 3.22 6.86 -5.61
C GLY A 119 1.92 7.55 -5.97
N ALA A 120 1.73 7.70 -7.27
CA ALA A 120 0.51 8.24 -7.83
C ALA A 120 -0.55 7.14 -7.92
N VAL A 121 -1.80 7.55 -7.88
CA VAL A 121 -2.95 6.68 -8.12
C VAL A 121 -3.69 7.19 -9.34
N LYS A 122 -3.98 6.29 -10.25
CA LYS A 122 -4.86 6.55 -11.37
C LYS A 122 -6.10 5.68 -11.22
N VAL A 123 -7.26 6.28 -11.37
CA VAL A 123 -8.54 5.57 -11.33
C VAL A 123 -9.15 5.58 -12.72
N ASP A 124 -9.33 4.40 -13.30
CA ASP A 124 -10.06 4.24 -14.55
C ASP A 124 -11.53 4.03 -14.24
N PRO A 125 -12.44 4.77 -14.92
CA PRO A 125 -13.87 4.61 -14.68
C PRO A 125 -14.36 3.25 -15.21
N ASP A 126 -15.36 2.71 -14.52
CA ASP A 126 -16.03 1.50 -14.94
C ASP A 126 -17.03 1.81 -16.06
N VAL A 127 -16.90 1.12 -17.17
CA VAL A 127 -17.82 1.22 -18.31
C VAL A 127 -18.98 0.25 -18.15
N THR A 128 -18.68 -0.95 -17.63
CA THR A 128 -19.69 -1.97 -17.39
C THR A 128 -20.23 -1.84 -15.99
N ARG A 129 -21.49 -1.52 -15.86
CA ARG A 129 -22.14 -1.36 -14.57
C ARG A 129 -23.42 -2.16 -14.52
N GLU A 130 -23.78 -2.55 -13.30
CA GLU A 130 -25.06 -3.17 -13.07
C GLU A 130 -26.17 -2.19 -13.37
N VAL A 131 -27.16 -2.63 -14.13
CA VAL A 131 -28.32 -1.83 -14.49
C VAL A 131 -29.46 -2.21 -13.55
N LEU A 132 -29.92 -1.24 -12.78
CA LEU A 132 -31.01 -1.41 -11.82
C LEU A 132 -32.33 -0.96 -12.42
#